data_e4d4ffa1ac76e46c528a34eae6ce188d
#
_entry.id   e4d4ffa1ac76e46c528a34eae6ce188d
#
_cell.length_a   1.000
_cell.length_b   1.000
_cell.length_c   1.000
_cell.angle_alpha   90.00
_cell.angle_beta   90.00
_cell.angle_gamma   90.00
#
_symmetry.space_group_name_H-M   'P 1'
#
loop_
_entity.id
_entity.type
_entity.pdbx_description
1 polymer ?
#
loop_
_entity_poly.entity_id
_entity_poly.type
_entity_poly.pdbx_seq_one_letter_code
_entity_poly.pdbx_strand_id
1 'polypeptide(L)'
;YKPAEALDNSIAIESMNTTISDSRKDIQAMQKSSEAYGKMFKSSKYAFLPTLNAFGSYELYDEKLFGTSASGYLVGAQLSWNVFDGFKTIGKTQKAKADFEKAKIETEQYKKQSQLELSKTNRQLLDAENKVNLSELAFEQSQEAFRIRQNRFTQGLEKTTDLLMAETQMAQKELEHLQAVFEYNFTKQYLQFLTK
;
A
#
# COMPACT_ATOMS: atom_id res chain seq x y z
N TYR A 1 30.88 -3.22 11.92
CA TYR A 1 29.49 -2.76 12.01
C TYR A 1 28.72 -3.77 12.84
N LYS A 2 28.46 -3.47 14.10
CA LYS A 2 27.53 -4.28 14.90
C LYS A 2 26.12 -3.75 14.65
N PRO A 3 25.18 -4.56 14.13
CA PRO A 3 23.79 -4.18 14.15
C PRO A 3 23.34 -4.07 15.61
N ALA A 4 23.11 -2.85 16.08
CA ALA A 4 22.89 -2.50 17.47
C ALA A 4 21.44 -2.66 17.93
N GLU A 5 20.64 -3.44 17.23
CA GLU A 5 19.26 -3.68 17.66
C GLU A 5 19.11 -5.14 18.08
N ALA A 6 19.20 -5.31 19.43
CA ALA A 6 18.70 -6.52 20.05
C ALA A 6 17.25 -6.75 19.58
N LEU A 7 16.92 -8.00 19.27
CA LEU A 7 15.54 -8.44 19.09
C LEU A 7 14.70 -7.86 20.22
N ASP A 8 13.72 -7.02 19.88
CA ASP A 8 12.68 -6.67 20.82
C ASP A 8 11.78 -7.91 21.02
N ASN A 9 12.20 -8.76 21.94
CA ASN A 9 11.49 -9.99 22.33
C ASN A 9 10.17 -9.70 23.06
N SER A 10 9.75 -8.45 23.15
CA SER A 10 8.55 -8.02 23.89
C SER A 10 7.27 -8.10 23.05
N ILE A 11 7.24 -8.90 21.96
CA ILE A 11 5.98 -9.11 21.27
C ILE A 11 5.30 -10.36 21.82
N ALA A 12 4.50 -10.14 22.87
CA ALA A 12 3.28 -10.92 23.02
C ALA A 12 2.61 -10.96 21.63
N ILE A 13 2.26 -12.15 21.16
CA ILE A 13 1.41 -12.35 19.99
C ILE A 13 0.08 -11.68 20.34
N GLU A 14 0.04 -10.36 20.19
CA GLU A 14 -1.21 -9.60 20.19
C GLU A 14 -2.00 -10.21 19.06
N SER A 15 -3.19 -10.72 19.40
CA SER A 15 -4.14 -11.41 18.53
C SER A 15 -3.96 -11.00 17.07
N MET A 16 -3.45 -11.93 16.24
CA MET A 16 -3.22 -11.70 14.82
C MET A 16 -4.43 -11.02 14.23
N ASN A 17 -4.33 -9.74 13.88
CA ASN A 17 -5.38 -9.03 13.19
C ASN A 17 -5.59 -9.73 11.85
N THR A 18 -6.66 -10.51 11.78
CA THR A 18 -7.02 -11.29 10.57
C THR A 18 -7.80 -10.46 9.55
N THR A 19 -8.19 -9.24 9.91
CA THR A 19 -9.01 -8.36 9.07
C THR A 19 -8.31 -7.05 8.80
N ILE A 20 -8.38 -6.62 7.54
CA ILE A 20 -7.89 -5.31 7.13
C ILE A 20 -8.81 -4.23 7.69
N SER A 21 -8.22 -3.16 8.21
CA SER A 21 -8.99 -1.99 8.62
C SER A 21 -9.52 -1.23 7.39
N ASP A 22 -10.83 -0.98 7.34
CA ASP A 22 -11.43 -0.08 6.34
C ASP A 22 -10.95 1.39 6.51
N SER A 23 -10.23 1.69 7.60
CA SER A 23 -9.63 3.01 7.85
C SER A 23 -8.34 3.25 7.06
N ARG A 24 -7.76 2.24 6.42
CA ARG A 24 -6.57 2.38 5.58
C ARG A 24 -6.81 3.40 4.47
N LYS A 25 -5.87 4.31 4.30
CA LYS A 25 -6.01 5.44 3.37
C LYS A 25 -6.09 5.02 1.90
N ASP A 26 -5.42 3.95 1.52
CA ASP A 26 -5.46 3.37 0.18
C ASP A 26 -6.84 2.75 -0.13
N ILE A 27 -7.44 2.03 0.84
CA ILE A 27 -8.79 1.48 0.71
C ILE A 27 -9.82 2.61 0.61
N GLN A 28 -9.69 3.65 1.46
CA GLN A 28 -10.55 4.83 1.39
C GLN A 28 -10.42 5.55 0.04
N ALA A 29 -9.20 5.66 -0.51
CA ALA A 29 -8.97 6.26 -1.82
C ALA A 29 -9.69 5.47 -2.93
N MET A 30 -9.59 4.14 -2.93
CA MET A 30 -10.29 3.27 -3.88
C MET A 30 -11.83 3.40 -3.76
N GLN A 31 -12.35 3.46 -2.53
CA GLN A 31 -13.79 3.69 -2.28
C GLN A 31 -14.24 5.05 -2.83
N LYS A 32 -13.47 6.12 -2.56
CA LYS A 32 -13.76 7.46 -3.07
C LYS A 32 -13.68 7.53 -4.59
N SER A 33 -12.75 6.82 -5.20
CA SER A 33 -12.68 6.67 -6.66
C SER A 33 -13.96 6.01 -7.20
N SER A 34 -14.39 4.90 -6.63
CA SER A 34 -15.63 4.22 -7.01
C SER A 34 -16.86 5.12 -6.82
N GLU A 35 -16.96 5.87 -5.72
CA GLU A 35 -18.02 6.86 -5.50
C GLU A 35 -18.02 7.95 -6.59
N ALA A 36 -16.84 8.42 -7.00
CA ALA A 36 -16.71 9.43 -8.06
C ALA A 36 -17.28 8.90 -9.41
N TYR A 37 -16.92 7.67 -9.80
CA TYR A 37 -17.50 7.03 -10.97
C TYR A 37 -19.03 6.86 -10.83
N GLY A 38 -19.53 6.53 -9.65
CA GLY A 38 -20.97 6.48 -9.37
C GLY A 38 -21.67 7.83 -9.59
N LYS A 39 -21.03 8.94 -9.16
CA LYS A 39 -21.53 10.30 -9.42
C LYS A 39 -21.47 10.67 -10.90
N MET A 40 -20.41 10.25 -11.63
CA MET A 40 -20.30 10.44 -13.08
C MET A 40 -21.41 9.68 -13.83
N PHE A 41 -21.71 8.44 -13.44
CA PHE A 41 -22.82 7.68 -13.99
C PHE A 41 -24.16 8.39 -13.70
N LYS A 42 -24.37 8.88 -12.47
CA LYS A 42 -25.57 9.64 -12.12
C LYS A 42 -25.69 10.93 -12.98
N SER A 43 -24.58 11.65 -13.14
CA SER A 43 -24.51 12.85 -13.97
C SER A 43 -24.85 12.54 -15.45
N SER A 44 -24.36 11.41 -15.99
CA SER A 44 -24.65 11.02 -17.36
C SER A 44 -26.17 10.75 -17.62
N LYS A 45 -26.91 10.32 -16.58
CA LYS A 45 -28.37 10.20 -16.65
C LYS A 45 -29.07 11.56 -16.74
N TYR A 46 -28.51 12.60 -16.09
CA TYR A 46 -29.09 13.93 -16.17
C TYR A 46 -28.89 14.59 -17.54
N ALA A 47 -28.01 14.06 -18.40
CA ALA A 47 -27.86 14.52 -19.79
C ALA A 47 -29.11 14.31 -20.65
N PHE A 48 -30.09 13.53 -20.19
CA PHE A 48 -31.41 13.43 -20.83
C PHE A 48 -32.37 14.58 -20.49
N LEU A 49 -32.06 15.36 -19.48
CA LEU A 49 -32.85 16.48 -19.02
C LEU A 49 -32.43 17.77 -19.72
N PRO A 50 -33.36 18.73 -19.88
CA PRO A 50 -33.00 20.05 -20.40
C PRO A 50 -32.03 20.77 -19.46
N THR A 51 -31.07 21.49 -20.01
CA THR A 51 -30.15 22.35 -19.28
C THR A 51 -30.62 23.77 -19.27
N LEU A 52 -30.69 24.38 -18.10
CA LEU A 52 -31.00 25.78 -17.90
C LEU A 52 -29.69 26.54 -17.56
N ASN A 53 -29.31 27.46 -18.43
CA ASN A 53 -28.16 28.34 -18.24
C ASN A 53 -28.65 29.77 -17.97
N ALA A 54 -28.17 30.41 -16.91
CA ALA A 54 -28.35 31.82 -16.66
C ALA A 54 -27.04 32.54 -17.00
N PHE A 55 -27.13 33.67 -17.65
CA PHE A 55 -25.98 34.49 -17.99
C PHE A 55 -26.25 35.96 -17.68
N GLY A 56 -25.19 36.68 -17.34
CA GLY A 56 -25.23 38.11 -17.16
C GLY A 56 -23.90 38.71 -17.56
N SER A 57 -23.95 39.80 -18.31
CA SER A 57 -22.77 40.62 -18.61
C SER A 57 -23.06 42.06 -18.26
N TYR A 58 -22.03 42.73 -17.81
CA TYR A 58 -22.00 44.18 -17.61
C TYR A 58 -20.89 44.74 -18.50
N GLU A 59 -21.24 45.62 -19.41
CA GLU A 59 -20.32 46.15 -20.39
C GLU A 59 -20.22 47.65 -20.18
N LEU A 60 -18.97 48.14 -20.15
CA LEU A 60 -18.63 49.54 -20.11
C LEU A 60 -18.12 49.95 -21.47
N TYR A 61 -18.76 50.94 -22.07
CA TYR A 61 -18.38 51.47 -23.37
C TYR A 61 -17.83 52.88 -23.17
N ASP A 62 -16.64 53.13 -23.69
CA ASP A 62 -16.05 54.47 -23.80
C ASP A 62 -15.19 54.59 -25.03
N GLU A 63 -15.23 55.78 -25.67
CA GLU A 63 -14.30 56.12 -26.74
C GLU A 63 -12.89 56.47 -26.23
N LYS A 64 -12.72 56.66 -24.91
CA LYS A 64 -11.44 56.96 -24.24
C LYS A 64 -11.02 55.80 -23.34
N LEU A 65 -9.72 55.54 -23.29
CA LEU A 65 -9.11 54.35 -22.66
C LEU A 65 -9.46 54.11 -21.17
N PHE A 66 -10.08 55.05 -20.46
CA PHE A 66 -10.52 54.95 -19.06
C PHE A 66 -11.81 55.76 -18.78
N GLY A 67 -12.71 55.89 -19.76
CA GLY A 67 -13.96 56.61 -19.57
C GLY A 67 -15.12 55.60 -19.25
N THR A 68 -16.15 56.11 -18.59
CA THR A 68 -17.36 55.31 -18.22
C THR A 68 -18.63 56.01 -18.76
N SER A 69 -18.58 56.49 -20.00
CA SER A 69 -19.64 57.36 -20.55
C SER A 69 -20.92 56.61 -20.89
N ALA A 70 -20.84 55.28 -21.10
CA ALA A 70 -22.02 54.43 -21.29
C ALA A 70 -21.81 53.08 -20.63
N SER A 71 -22.82 52.58 -19.94
CA SER A 71 -22.84 51.26 -19.36
C SER A 71 -24.09 50.49 -19.80
N GLY A 72 -23.93 49.22 -20.13
CA GLY A 72 -25.02 48.31 -20.47
C GLY A 72 -24.97 47.08 -19.60
N TYR A 73 -26.11 46.53 -19.23
CA TYR A 73 -26.21 45.22 -18.64
C TYR A 73 -27.09 44.32 -19.53
N LEU A 74 -26.68 43.07 -19.62
CA LEU A 74 -27.47 42.04 -20.28
C LEU A 74 -27.65 40.90 -19.28
N VAL A 75 -28.89 40.52 -19.01
CA VAL A 75 -29.23 39.37 -18.16
C VAL A 75 -30.20 38.50 -18.94
N GLY A 76 -29.96 37.20 -18.92
CA GLY A 76 -30.81 36.26 -19.63
C GLY A 76 -30.74 34.85 -19.05
N ALA A 77 -31.70 34.05 -19.47
CA ALA A 77 -31.73 32.61 -19.23
C ALA A 77 -32.00 31.87 -20.56
N GLN A 78 -31.30 30.77 -20.74
CA GLN A 78 -31.41 29.90 -21.91
C GLN A 78 -31.71 28.49 -21.47
N LEU A 79 -32.83 27.94 -21.98
CA LEU A 79 -33.19 26.52 -21.85
C LEU A 79 -32.75 25.79 -23.13
N SER A 80 -31.92 24.77 -22.97
CA SER A 80 -31.48 23.93 -24.08
C SER A 80 -31.82 22.47 -23.80
N TRP A 81 -32.51 21.83 -24.75
CA TRP A 81 -32.88 20.43 -24.66
C TRP A 81 -32.62 19.72 -25.99
N ASN A 82 -31.75 18.72 -25.91
CA ASN A 82 -31.48 17.88 -27.07
C ASN A 82 -32.33 16.61 -26.99
N VAL A 83 -33.44 16.61 -27.69
CA VAL A 83 -34.45 15.51 -27.66
C VAL A 83 -33.94 14.25 -28.36
N PHE A 84 -33.10 14.39 -29.40
CA PHE A 84 -32.50 13.27 -30.10
C PHE A 84 -31.10 13.59 -30.61
N ASP A 85 -30.12 12.79 -30.17
CA ASP A 85 -28.70 12.96 -30.48
C ASP A 85 -28.07 11.75 -31.20
N GLY A 86 -28.89 10.93 -31.86
CA GLY A 86 -28.41 9.73 -32.54
C GLY A 86 -27.89 8.66 -31.58
N PHE A 87 -28.53 8.47 -30.41
CA PHE A 87 -28.16 7.50 -29.37
C PHE A 87 -26.84 7.78 -28.66
N LYS A 88 -26.20 8.93 -28.88
CA LYS A 88 -24.94 9.32 -28.28
C LYS A 88 -25.02 9.38 -26.75
N THR A 89 -26.08 9.99 -26.21
CA THR A 89 -26.31 10.08 -24.76
C THR A 89 -26.54 8.71 -24.13
N ILE A 90 -27.26 7.81 -24.83
CA ILE A 90 -27.46 6.42 -24.39
C ILE A 90 -26.09 5.70 -24.28
N GLY A 91 -25.30 5.75 -25.37
CA GLY A 91 -23.96 5.14 -25.36
C GLY A 91 -23.03 5.68 -24.28
N LYS A 92 -23.03 7.01 -24.03
CA LYS A 92 -22.28 7.63 -22.96
C LYS A 92 -22.74 7.14 -21.57
N THR A 93 -24.04 7.01 -21.37
CA THR A 93 -24.61 6.54 -20.10
C THR A 93 -24.27 5.07 -19.84
N GLN A 94 -24.34 4.21 -20.88
CA GLN A 94 -23.92 2.81 -20.77
C GLN A 94 -22.44 2.68 -20.48
N LYS A 95 -21.60 3.49 -21.15
CA LYS A 95 -20.16 3.55 -20.85
C LYS A 95 -19.92 3.96 -19.40
N ALA A 96 -20.53 5.05 -18.92
CA ALA A 96 -20.38 5.52 -17.55
C ALA A 96 -20.85 4.49 -16.52
N LYS A 97 -21.89 3.70 -16.84
CA LYS A 97 -22.34 2.57 -16.02
C LYS A 97 -21.28 1.48 -15.95
N ALA A 98 -20.71 1.08 -17.08
CA ALA A 98 -19.67 0.07 -17.14
C ALA A 98 -18.40 0.51 -16.39
N ASP A 99 -18.00 1.79 -16.52
CA ASP A 99 -16.86 2.37 -15.80
C ASP A 99 -17.10 2.36 -14.28
N PHE A 100 -18.32 2.64 -13.82
CA PHE A 100 -18.69 2.55 -12.41
C PHE A 100 -18.64 1.11 -11.87
N GLU A 101 -19.23 0.15 -12.60
CA GLU A 101 -19.20 -1.27 -12.23
C GLU A 101 -17.77 -1.80 -12.19
N LYS A 102 -16.92 -1.41 -13.14
CA LYS A 102 -15.50 -1.72 -13.17
C LYS A 102 -14.79 -1.20 -11.93
N ALA A 103 -14.95 0.10 -11.59
CA ALA A 103 -14.32 0.71 -10.42
C ALA A 103 -14.76 0.05 -9.10
N LYS A 104 -16.03 -0.41 -9.02
CA LYS A 104 -16.52 -1.16 -7.87
C LYS A 104 -15.81 -2.52 -7.73
N ILE A 105 -15.71 -3.25 -8.84
CA ILE A 105 -15.04 -4.56 -8.88
C ILE A 105 -13.55 -4.42 -8.53
N GLU A 106 -12.88 -3.40 -9.07
CA GLU A 106 -11.47 -3.12 -8.76
C GLU A 106 -11.26 -2.81 -7.28
N THR A 107 -12.18 -2.08 -6.64
CA THR A 107 -12.15 -1.81 -5.20
C THR A 107 -12.29 -3.10 -4.38
N GLU A 108 -13.22 -3.98 -4.76
CA GLU A 108 -13.41 -5.29 -4.09
C GLU A 108 -12.21 -6.21 -4.31
N GLN A 109 -11.65 -6.23 -5.51
CA GLN A 109 -10.44 -7.01 -5.82
C GLN A 109 -9.25 -6.52 -5.00
N TYR A 110 -9.07 -5.21 -4.89
CA TYR A 110 -8.00 -4.63 -4.07
C TYR A 110 -8.13 -5.03 -2.60
N LYS A 111 -9.33 -4.98 -2.03
CA LYS A 111 -9.60 -5.45 -0.66
C LYS A 111 -9.24 -6.92 -0.47
N LYS A 112 -9.66 -7.79 -1.39
CA LYS A 112 -9.34 -9.22 -1.34
C LYS A 112 -7.85 -9.50 -1.46
N GLN A 113 -7.17 -8.78 -2.36
CA GLN A 113 -5.72 -8.90 -2.54
C GLN A 113 -4.98 -8.49 -1.28
N SER A 114 -5.36 -7.36 -0.68
CA SER A 114 -4.78 -6.89 0.58
C SER A 114 -5.02 -7.88 1.73
N GLN A 115 -6.21 -8.48 1.81
CA GLN A 115 -6.53 -9.52 2.80
C GLN A 115 -5.66 -10.77 2.64
N LEU A 116 -5.43 -11.18 1.39
CA LEU A 116 -4.53 -12.30 1.09
C LEU A 116 -3.09 -11.97 1.51
N GLU A 117 -2.64 -10.76 1.23
CA GLU A 117 -1.30 -10.30 1.59
C GLU A 117 -1.11 -10.25 3.11
N LEU A 118 -2.09 -9.73 3.86
CA LEU A 118 -2.08 -9.76 5.32
C LEU A 118 -1.96 -11.20 5.85
N SER A 119 -2.77 -12.12 5.31
CA SER A 119 -2.74 -13.54 5.72
C SER A 119 -1.41 -14.22 5.38
N LYS A 120 -0.80 -13.85 4.25
CA LYS A 120 0.54 -14.33 3.85
C LYS A 120 1.61 -13.80 4.79
N THR A 121 1.59 -12.49 5.08
CA THR A 121 2.58 -11.83 5.96
C THR A 121 2.51 -12.36 7.39
N ASN A 122 1.31 -12.66 7.91
CA ASN A 122 1.15 -13.30 9.22
C ASN A 122 1.85 -14.66 9.27
N ARG A 123 1.71 -15.49 8.23
CA ARG A 123 2.42 -16.78 8.16
C ARG A 123 3.92 -16.59 8.05
N GLN A 124 4.37 -15.65 7.21
CA GLN A 124 5.79 -15.33 7.06
C GLN A 124 6.40 -14.85 8.38
N LEU A 125 5.67 -14.12 9.20
CA LEU A 125 6.14 -13.70 10.51
C LEU A 125 6.38 -14.89 11.45
N LEU A 126 5.47 -15.86 11.50
CA LEU A 126 5.64 -17.09 12.28
C LEU A 126 6.83 -17.93 11.77
N ASP A 127 6.98 -18.05 10.47
CA ASP A 127 8.10 -18.78 9.87
C ASP A 127 9.43 -18.07 10.18
N ALA A 128 9.48 -16.74 10.12
CA ALA A 128 10.65 -15.95 10.45
C ALA A 128 11.02 -16.06 11.94
N GLU A 129 10.03 -16.07 12.85
CA GLU A 129 10.25 -16.28 14.28
C GLU A 129 10.88 -17.67 14.55
N ASN A 130 10.31 -18.71 13.97
CA ASN A 130 10.86 -20.07 14.08
C ASN A 130 12.29 -20.15 13.51
N LYS A 131 12.56 -19.45 12.40
CA LYS A 131 13.89 -19.38 11.78
C LYS A 131 14.91 -18.68 12.68
N VAL A 132 14.52 -17.60 13.39
CA VAL A 132 15.39 -16.94 14.37
C VAL A 132 15.76 -17.92 15.49
N ASN A 133 14.79 -18.57 16.11
CA ASN A 133 15.03 -19.52 17.20
C ASN A 133 15.94 -20.70 16.76
N LEU A 134 15.71 -21.23 15.56
CA LEU A 134 16.52 -22.32 15.01
C LEU A 134 17.95 -21.87 14.69
N SER A 135 18.11 -20.69 14.09
CA SER A 135 19.44 -20.16 13.74
C SER A 135 20.25 -19.75 14.96
N GLU A 136 19.61 -19.25 16.03
CA GLU A 136 20.24 -18.97 17.31
C GLU A 136 20.84 -20.25 17.91
N LEU A 137 20.04 -21.32 18.02
CA LEU A 137 20.52 -22.60 18.52
C LEU A 137 21.67 -23.16 17.65
N ALA A 138 21.57 -23.05 16.33
CA ALA A 138 22.62 -23.50 15.43
C ALA A 138 23.91 -22.68 15.59
N PHE A 139 23.80 -21.38 15.86
CA PHE A 139 24.95 -20.54 16.16
C PHE A 139 25.59 -20.91 17.50
N GLU A 140 24.82 -21.08 18.57
CA GLU A 140 25.33 -21.54 19.87
C GLU A 140 26.07 -22.89 19.77
N GLN A 141 25.50 -23.86 19.03
CA GLN A 141 26.16 -25.15 18.81
C GLN A 141 27.46 -25.01 18.04
N SER A 142 27.53 -24.11 17.06
CA SER A 142 28.75 -23.87 16.28
C SER A 142 29.82 -23.17 17.11
N GLN A 143 29.44 -22.25 18.02
CA GLN A 143 30.37 -21.61 18.98
C GLN A 143 30.98 -22.66 19.90
N GLU A 144 30.18 -23.57 20.44
CA GLU A 144 30.68 -24.61 21.34
C GLU A 144 31.59 -25.59 20.58
N ALA A 145 31.24 -25.97 19.37
CA ALA A 145 32.09 -26.80 18.53
C ALA A 145 33.46 -26.14 18.25
N PHE A 146 33.47 -24.85 17.94
CA PHE A 146 34.70 -24.08 17.77
C PHE A 146 35.51 -24.04 19.04
N ARG A 147 34.90 -23.76 20.20
CA ARG A 147 35.55 -23.72 21.52
C ARG A 147 36.25 -25.04 21.86
N ILE A 148 35.56 -26.18 21.59
CA ILE A 148 36.13 -27.50 21.82
C ILE A 148 37.36 -27.73 20.92
N ARG A 149 37.28 -27.42 19.63
CA ARG A 149 38.39 -27.57 18.69
C ARG A 149 39.57 -26.66 19.04
N GLN A 150 39.31 -25.43 19.46
CA GLN A 150 40.31 -24.47 19.92
C GLN A 150 41.07 -25.02 21.13
N ASN A 151 40.37 -25.60 22.11
CA ASN A 151 41.00 -26.20 23.30
C ASN A 151 41.85 -27.42 22.91
N ARG A 152 41.41 -28.25 21.98
CA ARG A 152 42.19 -29.40 21.50
C ARG A 152 43.43 -28.96 20.68
N PHE A 153 43.29 -27.91 19.89
CA PHE A 153 44.40 -27.33 19.13
C PHE A 153 45.48 -26.78 20.06
N THR A 154 45.15 -26.10 21.14
CA THR A 154 46.10 -25.60 22.11
C THR A 154 46.87 -26.74 22.83
N GLN A 155 46.24 -27.91 22.92
CA GLN A 155 46.87 -29.12 23.47
C GLN A 155 47.69 -29.92 22.40
N GLY A 156 47.73 -29.43 21.16
CA GLY A 156 48.42 -30.13 20.07
C GLY A 156 47.66 -31.34 19.50
N LEU A 157 46.36 -31.49 19.83
CA LEU A 157 45.54 -32.66 19.48
C LEU A 157 44.66 -32.44 18.24
N GLU A 158 44.68 -31.24 17.63
CA GLU A 158 43.85 -30.87 16.48
C GLU A 158 44.72 -30.24 15.38
N LYS A 159 44.32 -30.39 14.10
CA LYS A 159 44.99 -29.75 12.97
C LYS A 159 44.50 -28.31 12.78
N THR A 160 45.41 -27.44 12.34
CA THR A 160 45.06 -26.05 12.01
C THR A 160 43.91 -25.93 11.01
N THR A 161 43.83 -26.85 10.00
CA THR A 161 42.77 -26.89 9.01
C THR A 161 41.40 -27.13 9.66
N ASP A 162 41.33 -28.03 10.62
CA ASP A 162 40.07 -28.40 11.28
C ASP A 162 39.59 -27.28 12.22
N LEU A 163 40.52 -26.55 12.83
CA LEU A 163 40.21 -25.35 13.61
C LEU A 163 39.66 -24.23 12.72
N LEU A 164 40.32 -23.94 11.56
CA LEU A 164 39.86 -22.90 10.64
C LEU A 164 38.51 -23.25 10.00
N MET A 165 38.26 -24.54 9.73
CA MET A 165 36.93 -24.98 9.26
C MET A 165 35.84 -24.72 10.30
N ALA A 166 36.11 -25.00 11.57
CA ALA A 166 35.13 -24.72 12.63
C ALA A 166 34.89 -23.23 12.84
N GLU A 167 35.94 -22.40 12.75
CA GLU A 167 35.81 -20.95 12.80
C GLU A 167 34.96 -20.40 11.64
N THR A 168 35.23 -20.87 10.41
CA THR A 168 34.45 -20.49 9.23
C THR A 168 32.99 -20.90 9.39
N GLN A 169 32.72 -22.10 9.90
CA GLN A 169 31.35 -22.59 10.12
C GLN A 169 30.64 -21.77 11.20
N MET A 170 31.32 -21.39 12.29
CA MET A 170 30.78 -20.53 13.32
C MET A 170 30.40 -19.14 12.74
N ALA A 171 31.31 -18.52 11.97
CA ALA A 171 31.05 -17.23 11.33
C ALA A 171 29.89 -17.29 10.32
N GLN A 172 29.75 -18.41 9.61
CA GLN A 172 28.62 -18.63 8.71
C GLN A 172 27.29 -18.73 9.49
N LYS A 173 27.27 -19.45 10.62
CA LYS A 173 26.07 -19.57 11.46
C LYS A 173 25.70 -18.27 12.15
N GLU A 174 26.66 -17.45 12.52
CA GLU A 174 26.43 -16.08 13.00
C GLU A 174 25.76 -15.22 11.92
N LEU A 175 26.25 -15.27 10.68
CA LEU A 175 25.67 -14.54 9.57
C LEU A 175 24.23 -15.01 9.28
N GLU A 176 23.98 -16.33 9.27
CA GLU A 176 22.64 -16.90 9.08
C GLU A 176 21.66 -16.43 10.18
N HIS A 177 22.11 -16.37 11.43
CA HIS A 177 21.30 -15.86 12.53
C HIS A 177 20.99 -14.36 12.37
N LEU A 178 21.99 -13.53 12.05
CA LEU A 178 21.77 -12.10 11.81
C LEU A 178 20.81 -11.84 10.65
N GLN A 179 20.88 -12.66 9.58
CA GLN A 179 19.94 -12.58 8.47
C GLN A 179 18.51 -12.96 8.89
N ALA A 180 18.36 -14.00 9.72
CA ALA A 180 17.06 -14.40 10.25
C ALA A 180 16.42 -13.30 11.12
N VAL A 181 17.21 -12.66 11.98
CA VAL A 181 16.79 -11.51 12.82
C VAL A 181 16.34 -10.34 11.95
N PHE A 182 17.09 -10.02 10.91
CA PHE A 182 16.72 -8.95 9.97
C PHE A 182 15.40 -9.27 9.24
N GLU A 183 15.23 -10.49 8.72
CA GLU A 183 14.02 -10.95 8.05
C GLU A 183 12.79 -10.87 8.97
N TYR A 184 12.93 -11.28 10.23
CA TYR A 184 11.88 -11.17 11.24
C TYR A 184 11.47 -9.72 11.47
N ASN A 185 12.44 -8.83 11.75
CA ASN A 185 12.17 -7.42 12.00
C ASN A 185 11.53 -6.73 10.79
N PHE A 186 11.99 -7.04 9.57
CA PHE A 186 11.41 -6.52 8.35
C PHE A 186 9.95 -6.96 8.19
N THR A 187 9.68 -8.26 8.35
CA THR A 187 8.33 -8.82 8.21
C THR A 187 7.37 -8.25 9.26
N LYS A 188 7.86 -8.04 10.50
CA LYS A 188 7.10 -7.39 11.56
C LYS A 188 6.72 -5.96 11.21
N GLN A 189 7.65 -5.15 10.74
CA GLN A 189 7.37 -3.78 10.31
C GLN A 189 6.41 -3.73 9.11
N TYR A 190 6.56 -4.66 8.19
CA TYR A 190 5.66 -4.79 7.05
C TYR A 190 4.23 -5.17 7.48
N LEU A 191 4.09 -6.08 8.44
CA LEU A 191 2.79 -6.40 9.03
C LEU A 191 2.13 -5.18 9.68
N GLN A 192 2.88 -4.38 10.42
CA GLN A 192 2.36 -3.14 11.02
C GLN A 192 1.91 -2.13 9.95
N PHE A 193 2.63 -2.06 8.83
CA PHE A 193 2.22 -1.22 7.69
C PHE A 193 0.90 -1.70 7.06
N LEU A 194 0.70 -3.00 6.94
CA LEU A 194 -0.53 -3.58 6.36
C LEU A 194 -1.76 -3.42 7.28
N THR A 195 -1.57 -3.21 8.58
CA THR A 195 -2.67 -3.12 9.56
C THR A 195 -3.06 -1.69 9.94
N LYS A 196 -2.21 -0.71 9.63
CA LYS A 196 -2.47 0.74 9.84
C LYS A 196 -3.20 1.36 8.64
#